data_d9b470d792f21c0c3454c804f568fb34
#
_entry.id   d9b470d792f21c0c3454c804f568fb34
#
_cell.length_a   1.000
_cell.length_b   1.000
_cell.length_c   1.000
_cell.angle_alpha   90.00
_cell.angle_beta   90.00
_cell.angle_gamma   90.00
#
_symmetry.space_group_name_H-M   'P 1'
#
loop_
_entity.id
_entity.type
_entity.pdbx_description
1 polymer ?
#
loop_
_entity_poly.entity_id
_entity_poly.type
_entity_poly.pdbx_seq_one_letter_code
_entity_poly.pdbx_strand_id
1 'polypeptide(L)'
;MANSRSGDSMTERIVRVLDTFTTERTMQTATEIAERTGLPSSTAHRIVGDLVTAGLLERDEEMRIRLGMRLWELALRGSSALRLRQAALPHMEQVQTVIREHTQLAVLEHEEALFLERLSHPDAGANITRIAGRLPLHASSSGLVLLAHADPALRERVLSLPLRAVSQETVTDAAVLRRLLTTIRRQGYVVAPGSIEQVSTGVAVPVRDRGEVVAALSVVLPRESAPAPAVDALLAAARGIEQDLRSGR
;
A
#
# COMPACT_ATOMS: atom_id res chain seq x y z
N MET A 1 -9.86 -39.43 -12.07
CA MET A 1 -9.34 -38.43 -11.08
C MET A 1 -8.20 -37.68 -11.76
N ALA A 2 -8.48 -36.49 -12.27
CA ALA A 2 -7.50 -35.67 -12.95
C ALA A 2 -6.68 -34.93 -11.90
N ASN A 3 -5.45 -35.37 -11.70
CA ASN A 3 -4.46 -34.71 -10.85
C ASN A 3 -4.03 -33.42 -11.56
N SER A 4 -4.43 -32.24 -11.05
CA SER A 4 -4.03 -30.95 -11.61
C SER A 4 -2.53 -30.78 -11.48
N ARG A 5 -1.86 -30.38 -12.57
CA ARG A 5 -0.41 -30.19 -12.69
C ARG A 5 0.18 -29.02 -11.87
N SER A 6 -0.60 -28.29 -11.09
CA SER A 6 -0.10 -27.30 -10.13
C SER A 6 -0.26 -27.87 -8.73
N GLY A 7 0.82 -27.95 -7.96
CA GLY A 7 0.80 -28.34 -6.55
C GLY A 7 0.10 -27.34 -5.63
N ASP A 8 -0.68 -26.39 -6.18
CA ASP A 8 -1.37 -25.34 -5.46
C ASP A 8 -2.49 -25.89 -4.56
N SER A 9 -2.50 -25.44 -3.34
CA SER A 9 -3.61 -25.70 -2.39
C SER A 9 -4.91 -25.03 -2.88
N MET A 10 -6.05 -25.45 -2.35
CA MET A 10 -7.34 -24.81 -2.64
C MET A 10 -7.31 -23.32 -2.23
N THR A 11 -6.68 -23.00 -1.11
CA THR A 11 -6.54 -21.62 -0.62
C THR A 11 -5.77 -20.74 -1.60
N GLU A 12 -4.64 -21.22 -2.12
CA GLU A 12 -3.86 -20.48 -3.14
C GLU A 12 -4.64 -20.23 -4.41
N ARG A 13 -5.46 -21.21 -4.84
CA ARG A 13 -6.33 -21.04 -6.02
C ARG A 13 -7.43 -20.02 -5.77
N ILE A 14 -8.02 -20.00 -4.57
CA ILE A 14 -9.01 -18.98 -4.16
C ILE A 14 -8.38 -17.60 -4.16
N VAL A 15 -7.22 -17.43 -3.53
CA VAL A 15 -6.48 -16.15 -3.51
C VAL A 15 -6.18 -15.70 -4.93
N ARG A 16 -5.68 -16.59 -5.81
CA ARG A 16 -5.42 -16.28 -7.22
C ARG A 16 -6.67 -15.79 -7.96
N VAL A 17 -7.84 -16.37 -7.68
CA VAL A 17 -9.13 -15.90 -8.26
C VAL A 17 -9.43 -14.49 -7.74
N LEU A 18 -9.30 -14.22 -6.44
CA LEU A 18 -9.56 -12.90 -5.88
C LEU A 18 -8.55 -11.84 -6.40
N ASP A 19 -7.31 -12.19 -6.60
CA ASP A 19 -6.26 -11.32 -7.14
C ASP A 19 -6.49 -10.89 -8.61
N THR A 20 -7.40 -11.55 -9.34
CA THR A 20 -7.76 -11.09 -10.68
C THR A 20 -8.54 -9.78 -10.66
N PHE A 21 -9.19 -9.43 -9.55
CA PHE A 21 -9.92 -8.18 -9.39
C PHE A 21 -8.94 -7.05 -9.04
N THR A 22 -9.02 -5.97 -9.79
CA THR A 22 -8.20 -4.77 -9.58
C THR A 22 -9.09 -3.54 -9.65
N THR A 23 -8.56 -2.37 -9.30
CA THR A 23 -9.27 -1.09 -9.43
C THR A 23 -9.72 -0.80 -10.86
N GLU A 24 -9.07 -1.38 -11.85
CA GLU A 24 -9.41 -1.24 -13.28
C GLU A 24 -10.28 -2.39 -13.80
N ARG A 25 -10.30 -3.50 -13.08
CA ARG A 25 -11.07 -4.71 -13.42
C ARG A 25 -11.95 -5.11 -12.25
N THR A 26 -12.99 -4.35 -12.05
CA THR A 26 -13.95 -4.58 -10.95
C THR A 26 -14.98 -5.65 -11.29
N MET A 27 -15.17 -5.94 -12.59
CA MET A 27 -16.12 -6.93 -13.10
C MET A 27 -15.47 -7.82 -14.16
N GLN A 28 -15.73 -9.13 -14.10
CA GLN A 28 -15.16 -10.13 -15.02
C GLN A 28 -16.13 -11.30 -15.19
N THR A 29 -16.03 -12.01 -16.30
CA THR A 29 -16.69 -13.31 -16.47
C THR A 29 -15.86 -14.43 -15.82
N ALA A 30 -16.49 -15.57 -15.51
CA ALA A 30 -15.76 -16.72 -14.99
C ALA A 30 -14.73 -17.29 -16.01
N THR A 31 -14.97 -17.11 -17.30
CA THR A 31 -14.05 -17.49 -18.36
C THR A 31 -12.78 -16.61 -18.33
N GLU A 32 -12.94 -15.29 -18.23
CA GLU A 32 -11.80 -14.37 -18.12
C GLU A 32 -10.98 -14.62 -16.83
N ILE A 33 -11.66 -14.96 -15.72
CA ILE A 33 -10.99 -15.37 -14.48
C ILE A 33 -10.17 -16.65 -14.71
N ALA A 34 -10.72 -17.65 -15.41
CA ALA A 34 -10.00 -18.88 -15.75
C ALA A 34 -8.73 -18.60 -16.57
N GLU A 35 -8.84 -17.78 -17.59
CA GLU A 35 -7.72 -17.40 -18.44
C GLU A 35 -6.61 -16.68 -17.65
N ARG A 36 -6.97 -15.69 -16.80
CA ARG A 36 -6.01 -14.91 -16.02
C ARG A 36 -5.32 -15.73 -14.93
N THR A 37 -6.05 -16.66 -14.33
CA THR A 37 -5.51 -17.53 -13.27
C THR A 37 -4.69 -18.69 -13.80
N GLY A 38 -4.84 -19.04 -15.08
CA GLY A 38 -4.29 -20.26 -15.67
C GLY A 38 -4.91 -21.55 -15.11
N LEU A 39 -6.04 -21.44 -14.41
CA LEU A 39 -6.75 -22.60 -13.89
C LEU A 39 -7.56 -23.28 -15.03
N PRO A 40 -7.74 -24.62 -14.99
CA PRO A 40 -8.69 -25.27 -15.87
C PRO A 40 -10.08 -24.62 -15.72
N SER A 41 -10.78 -24.37 -16.84
CA SER A 41 -12.07 -23.66 -16.85
C SER A 41 -13.07 -24.24 -15.86
N SER A 42 -13.21 -25.57 -15.80
CA SER A 42 -14.11 -26.23 -14.85
C SER A 42 -13.73 -25.97 -13.39
N THR A 43 -12.44 -25.86 -13.09
CA THR A 43 -11.95 -25.54 -11.73
C THR A 43 -12.24 -24.10 -11.35
N ALA A 44 -11.97 -23.14 -12.26
CA ALA A 44 -12.26 -21.74 -12.05
C ALA A 44 -13.76 -21.49 -11.86
N HIS A 45 -14.59 -22.07 -12.73
CA HIS A 45 -16.07 -21.98 -12.59
C HIS A 45 -16.57 -22.52 -11.27
N ARG A 46 -16.04 -23.66 -10.79
CA ARG A 46 -16.42 -24.23 -9.50
C ARG A 46 -16.00 -23.32 -8.35
N ILE A 47 -14.74 -22.84 -8.32
CA ILE A 47 -14.25 -21.92 -7.28
C ILE A 47 -15.09 -20.64 -7.27
N VAL A 48 -15.35 -20.03 -8.42
CA VAL A 48 -16.21 -18.84 -8.52
C VAL A 48 -17.60 -19.13 -7.99
N GLY A 49 -18.22 -20.28 -8.32
CA GLY A 49 -19.51 -20.70 -7.81
C GLY A 49 -19.53 -20.85 -6.28
N ASP A 50 -18.50 -21.50 -5.73
CA ASP A 50 -18.33 -21.67 -4.28
C ASP A 50 -18.19 -20.31 -3.56
N LEU A 51 -17.42 -19.37 -4.14
CA LEU A 51 -17.22 -18.03 -3.61
C LEU A 51 -18.48 -17.15 -3.71
N VAL A 52 -19.27 -17.30 -4.78
CA VAL A 52 -20.58 -16.63 -4.92
C VAL A 52 -21.55 -17.17 -3.87
N THR A 53 -21.62 -18.48 -3.69
CA THR A 53 -22.45 -19.09 -2.65
C THR A 53 -22.05 -18.63 -1.24
N ALA A 54 -20.75 -18.44 -1.01
CA ALA A 54 -20.22 -17.91 0.26
C ALA A 54 -20.42 -16.38 0.42
N GLY A 55 -20.87 -15.65 -0.61
CA GLY A 55 -21.03 -14.20 -0.63
C GLY A 55 -19.71 -13.41 -0.74
N LEU A 56 -18.60 -14.10 -1.00
CA LEU A 56 -17.29 -13.45 -1.20
C LEU A 56 -17.16 -12.87 -2.61
N LEU A 57 -17.90 -13.42 -3.57
CA LEU A 57 -18.13 -12.86 -4.89
C LEU A 57 -19.64 -12.67 -5.10
N GLU A 58 -19.99 -11.79 -6.01
CA GLU A 58 -21.37 -11.58 -6.47
C GLU A 58 -21.43 -11.74 -7.98
N ARG A 59 -22.59 -12.17 -8.49
CA ARG A 59 -22.84 -12.32 -9.91
C ARG A 59 -24.02 -11.44 -10.30
N ASP A 60 -23.86 -10.63 -11.35
CA ASP A 60 -24.95 -9.83 -11.90
C ASP A 60 -25.81 -10.63 -12.90
N GLU A 61 -26.84 -9.97 -13.44
CA GLU A 61 -27.80 -10.56 -14.40
C GLU A 61 -27.11 -10.94 -15.73
N GLU A 62 -26.01 -10.26 -16.09
CA GLU A 62 -25.20 -10.54 -17.28
C GLU A 62 -24.09 -11.57 -17.02
N MET A 63 -24.17 -12.30 -15.90
CA MET A 63 -23.20 -13.34 -15.49
C MET A 63 -21.80 -12.81 -15.22
N ARG A 64 -21.62 -11.51 -15.03
CA ARG A 64 -20.35 -10.92 -14.63
C ARG A 64 -20.15 -11.03 -13.12
N ILE A 65 -18.91 -11.23 -12.71
CA ILE A 65 -18.51 -11.48 -11.33
C ILE A 65 -17.81 -10.23 -10.79
N ARG A 66 -18.14 -9.86 -9.57
CA ARG A 66 -17.48 -8.80 -8.79
C ARG A 66 -17.18 -9.27 -7.37
N LEU A 67 -16.36 -8.51 -6.63
CA LEU A 67 -16.14 -8.75 -5.20
C LEU A 67 -17.45 -8.56 -4.45
N GLY A 68 -17.79 -9.52 -3.58
CA GLY A 68 -19.02 -9.51 -2.78
C GLY A 68 -18.91 -8.62 -1.54
N MET A 69 -20.04 -8.10 -1.08
CA MET A 69 -20.14 -7.23 0.09
C MET A 69 -19.61 -7.91 1.37
N ARG A 70 -19.66 -9.23 1.44
CA ARG A 70 -19.14 -9.98 2.59
C ARG A 70 -17.64 -9.77 2.85
N LEU A 71 -16.84 -9.54 1.81
CA LEU A 71 -15.42 -9.18 1.99
C LEU A 71 -15.27 -7.86 2.75
N TRP A 72 -16.10 -6.88 2.44
CA TRP A 72 -16.16 -5.61 3.16
C TRP A 72 -16.55 -5.80 4.61
N GLU A 73 -17.60 -6.57 4.89
CA GLU A 73 -18.04 -6.86 6.27
C GLU A 73 -16.93 -7.55 7.08
N LEU A 74 -16.24 -8.52 6.49
CA LEU A 74 -15.13 -9.22 7.14
C LEU A 74 -13.96 -8.28 7.43
N ALA A 75 -13.62 -7.42 6.48
CA ALA A 75 -12.57 -6.41 6.65
C ALA A 75 -12.90 -5.42 7.78
N LEU A 76 -14.17 -5.04 7.95
CA LEU A 76 -14.61 -4.14 9.02
C LEU A 76 -14.51 -4.75 10.42
N ARG A 77 -14.63 -6.07 10.56
CA ARG A 77 -14.77 -6.74 11.87
C ARG A 77 -13.48 -6.81 12.72
N GLY A 78 -12.34 -6.35 12.23
CA GLY A 78 -11.11 -6.44 13.02
C GLY A 78 -9.85 -6.00 12.30
N SER A 79 -9.98 -5.25 11.22
CA SER A 79 -8.82 -4.78 10.48
C SER A 79 -8.09 -3.67 11.25
N SER A 80 -6.86 -3.96 11.69
CA SER A 80 -5.96 -2.94 12.23
C SER A 80 -5.69 -1.83 11.21
N ALA A 81 -5.65 -2.15 9.94
CA ALA A 81 -5.50 -1.21 8.85
C ALA A 81 -6.68 -0.23 8.76
N LEU A 82 -7.92 -0.72 8.98
CA LEU A 82 -9.10 0.14 8.98
C LEU A 82 -9.09 1.11 10.17
N ARG A 83 -8.77 0.62 11.38
CA ARG A 83 -8.63 1.46 12.57
C ARG A 83 -7.57 2.54 12.36
N LEU A 84 -6.43 2.17 11.82
CA LEU A 84 -5.34 3.09 11.50
C LEU A 84 -5.78 4.14 10.48
N ARG A 85 -6.47 3.71 9.40
CA ARG A 85 -7.02 4.60 8.39
C ARG A 85 -8.03 5.60 8.97
N GLN A 86 -8.94 5.12 9.83
CA GLN A 86 -9.94 5.99 10.49
C GLN A 86 -9.28 7.04 11.39
N ALA A 87 -8.28 6.67 12.19
CA ALA A 87 -7.52 7.59 13.01
C ALA A 87 -6.70 8.59 12.18
N ALA A 88 -6.19 8.17 11.01
CA ALA A 88 -5.34 9.01 10.17
C ALA A 88 -6.12 10.03 9.34
N LEU A 89 -7.32 9.71 8.90
CA LEU A 89 -8.07 10.47 7.90
C LEU A 89 -8.25 11.96 8.27
N PRO A 90 -8.69 12.36 9.48
CA PRO A 90 -8.85 13.78 9.83
C PRO A 90 -7.53 14.56 9.78
N HIS A 91 -6.42 13.94 10.18
CA HIS A 91 -5.09 14.56 10.15
C HIS A 91 -4.53 14.64 8.73
N MET A 92 -4.82 13.66 7.87
CA MET A 92 -4.48 13.70 6.45
C MET A 92 -5.21 14.84 5.72
N GLU A 93 -6.48 15.06 6.03
CA GLU A 93 -7.28 16.19 5.50
C GLU A 93 -6.68 17.54 5.90
N GLN A 94 -6.21 17.68 7.15
CA GLN A 94 -5.51 18.88 7.61
C GLN A 94 -4.20 19.11 6.83
N VAL A 95 -3.38 18.08 6.66
CA VAL A 95 -2.16 18.17 5.83
C VAL A 95 -2.51 18.58 4.40
N GLN A 96 -3.51 17.94 3.80
CA GLN A 96 -3.94 18.26 2.44
C GLN A 96 -4.40 19.72 2.30
N THR A 97 -5.14 20.24 3.28
CA THR A 97 -5.60 21.64 3.28
C THR A 97 -4.43 22.63 3.28
N VAL A 98 -3.35 22.32 4.01
CA VAL A 98 -2.16 23.19 4.11
C VAL A 98 -1.23 23.03 2.93
N ILE A 99 -0.94 21.78 2.54
CA ILE A 99 0.06 21.48 1.51
C ILE A 99 -0.53 21.48 0.11
N ARG A 100 -1.85 21.17 -0.04
CA ARG A 100 -2.60 21.14 -1.31
C ARG A 100 -2.06 20.15 -2.35
N GLU A 101 -1.41 19.07 -1.88
CA GLU A 101 -0.81 18.01 -2.68
C GLU A 101 -1.34 16.64 -2.25
N HIS A 102 -0.84 15.56 -2.87
CA HIS A 102 -1.24 14.22 -2.51
C HIS A 102 -0.73 13.83 -1.13
N THR A 103 -1.64 13.50 -0.21
CA THR A 103 -1.32 12.94 1.12
C THR A 103 -1.63 11.46 1.14
N GLN A 104 -0.75 10.64 1.70
CA GLN A 104 -0.81 9.20 1.61
C GLN A 104 -0.51 8.54 2.96
N LEU A 105 -1.17 7.42 3.25
CA LEU A 105 -0.91 6.55 4.38
C LEU A 105 -0.52 5.17 3.86
N ALA A 106 0.63 4.67 4.26
CA ALA A 106 1.13 3.35 3.85
C ALA A 106 1.55 2.52 5.06
N VAL A 107 1.41 1.20 4.94
CA VAL A 107 1.88 0.22 5.92
C VAL A 107 2.90 -0.72 5.28
N LEU A 108 3.70 -1.36 6.13
CA LEU A 108 4.58 -2.44 5.72
C LEU A 108 3.76 -3.72 5.57
N GLU A 109 3.71 -4.25 4.37
CA GLU A 109 3.05 -5.52 4.11
C GLU A 109 3.99 -6.41 3.29
N HIS A 110 4.49 -7.48 3.93
CA HIS A 110 5.58 -8.30 3.41
C HIS A 110 6.86 -7.47 3.19
N GLU A 111 7.28 -7.29 1.96
CA GLU A 111 8.48 -6.53 1.57
C GLU A 111 8.16 -5.29 0.73
N GLU A 112 6.93 -4.76 0.88
CA GLU A 112 6.42 -3.62 0.12
C GLU A 112 5.69 -2.61 1.00
N ALA A 113 5.60 -1.39 0.54
CA ALA A 113 4.72 -0.37 1.10
C ALA A 113 3.33 -0.50 0.47
N LEU A 114 2.33 -0.92 1.25
CA LEU A 114 0.92 -1.01 0.85
C LEU A 114 0.22 0.30 1.22
N PHE A 115 -0.38 0.97 0.26
CA PHE A 115 -1.10 2.23 0.48
C PHE A 115 -2.54 1.98 0.93
N LEU A 116 -2.85 2.36 2.18
CA LEU A 116 -4.18 2.22 2.78
C LEU A 116 -5.11 3.37 2.41
N GLU A 117 -4.56 4.59 2.24
CA GLU A 117 -5.33 5.78 1.91
C GLU A 117 -4.50 6.75 1.07
N ARG A 118 -5.19 7.49 0.23
CA ARG A 118 -4.67 8.60 -0.55
C ARG A 118 -5.71 9.71 -0.68
N LEU A 119 -5.38 10.89 -0.20
CA LEU A 119 -6.13 12.10 -0.48
C LEU A 119 -5.41 12.88 -1.59
N SER A 120 -6.17 13.37 -2.56
CA SER A 120 -5.63 14.13 -3.70
C SER A 120 -6.30 15.49 -3.75
N HIS A 121 -5.50 16.55 -3.81
CA HIS A 121 -6.04 17.88 -4.09
C HIS A 121 -6.40 17.98 -5.59
N PRO A 122 -7.47 18.69 -5.97
CA PRO A 122 -7.85 18.82 -7.38
C PRO A 122 -6.74 19.41 -8.28
N ASP A 123 -5.93 20.31 -7.73
CA ASP A 123 -4.84 20.97 -8.45
C ASP A 123 -3.51 20.18 -8.37
N ALA A 124 -3.45 19.09 -7.62
CA ALA A 124 -2.23 18.29 -7.50
C ALA A 124 -1.90 17.58 -8.82
N GLY A 125 -0.61 17.46 -9.11
CA GLY A 125 -0.12 16.79 -10.31
C GLY A 125 -0.47 15.30 -10.38
N ALA A 126 -0.04 14.63 -11.43
CA ALA A 126 -0.20 13.18 -11.55
C ALA A 126 0.58 12.45 -10.43
N ASN A 127 0.03 11.36 -9.94
CA ASN A 127 0.67 10.50 -8.95
C ASN A 127 0.35 9.03 -9.26
N ILE A 128 1.39 8.20 -9.31
CA ILE A 128 1.25 6.78 -9.65
C ILE A 128 0.67 5.94 -8.51
N THR A 129 0.69 6.41 -7.27
CA THR A 129 0.15 5.66 -6.14
C THR A 129 -1.36 5.54 -6.21
N ARG A 130 -1.88 4.40 -5.79
CA ARG A 130 -3.31 4.10 -5.71
C ARG A 130 -3.61 3.46 -4.35
N ILE A 131 -4.83 3.63 -3.85
CA ILE A 131 -5.31 2.86 -2.69
C ILE A 131 -5.22 1.38 -3.03
N ALA A 132 -4.76 0.57 -2.08
CA ALA A 132 -4.40 -0.84 -2.26
C ALA A 132 -3.25 -1.10 -3.25
N GLY A 133 -2.59 -0.06 -3.77
CA GLY A 133 -1.36 -0.18 -4.55
C GLY A 133 -0.15 -0.45 -3.68
N ARG A 134 0.91 -0.96 -4.29
CA ARG A 134 2.17 -1.32 -3.63
C ARG A 134 3.35 -0.65 -4.31
N LEU A 135 4.33 -0.24 -3.52
CA LEU A 135 5.61 0.26 -4.02
C LEU A 135 6.78 -0.38 -3.27
N PRO A 136 7.94 -0.53 -3.94
CA PRO A 136 9.14 -1.07 -3.30
C PRO A 136 9.57 -0.22 -2.09
N LEU A 137 9.99 -0.89 -1.00
CA LEU A 137 10.42 -0.23 0.24
C LEU A 137 11.62 0.69 0.03
N HIS A 138 12.55 0.34 -0.85
CA HIS A 138 13.77 1.11 -1.07
C HIS A 138 13.58 2.34 -1.97
N ALA A 139 12.48 2.42 -2.69
CA ALA A 139 12.28 3.46 -3.71
C ALA A 139 11.33 4.58 -3.24
N SER A 140 10.21 4.25 -2.60
CA SER A 140 9.24 5.26 -2.18
C SER A 140 9.60 5.90 -0.83
N SER A 141 9.26 7.18 -0.62
CA SER A 141 9.47 7.86 0.67
C SER A 141 8.78 7.12 1.83
N SER A 142 7.54 6.68 1.64
CA SER A 142 6.83 5.83 2.62
C SER A 142 7.57 4.53 2.88
N GLY A 143 8.02 3.86 1.83
CA GLY A 143 8.78 2.60 1.93
C GLY A 143 10.10 2.78 2.68
N LEU A 144 10.83 3.86 2.41
CA LEU A 144 12.09 4.18 3.10
C LEU A 144 11.88 4.38 4.61
N VAL A 145 10.80 5.06 5.01
CA VAL A 145 10.43 5.20 6.44
C VAL A 145 10.09 3.86 7.05
N LEU A 146 9.25 3.06 6.40
CA LEU A 146 8.86 1.73 6.86
C LEU A 146 10.08 0.81 6.98
N LEU A 147 10.94 0.77 5.95
CA LEU A 147 12.16 -0.05 5.96
C LEU A 147 13.16 0.40 7.04
N ALA A 148 13.28 1.71 7.27
CA ALA A 148 14.15 2.25 8.31
C ALA A 148 13.77 1.73 9.70
N HIS A 149 12.50 1.50 9.96
CA HIS A 149 11.96 1.05 11.25
C HIS A 149 11.54 -0.41 11.27
N ALA A 150 11.68 -1.13 10.17
CA ALA A 150 11.38 -2.55 10.07
C ALA A 150 12.30 -3.41 10.95
N ASP A 151 11.86 -4.64 11.20
CA ASP A 151 12.68 -5.66 11.85
C ASP A 151 14.05 -5.79 11.16
N PRO A 152 15.14 -5.95 11.92
CA PRO A 152 16.49 -6.05 11.35
C PRO A 152 16.63 -7.16 10.31
N ALA A 153 15.96 -8.31 10.49
CA ALA A 153 16.05 -9.42 9.54
C ALA A 153 15.36 -9.08 8.20
N LEU A 154 14.20 -8.42 8.25
CA LEU A 154 13.53 -7.94 7.04
C LEU A 154 14.40 -6.90 6.32
N ARG A 155 14.95 -5.95 7.06
CA ARG A 155 15.80 -4.90 6.50
C ARG A 155 17.02 -5.50 5.79
N GLU A 156 17.73 -6.44 6.41
CA GLU A 156 18.88 -7.10 5.79
C GLU A 156 18.47 -7.97 4.59
N ARG A 157 17.31 -8.63 4.60
CA ARG A 157 16.80 -9.33 3.41
C ARG A 157 16.62 -8.37 2.25
N VAL A 158 15.92 -7.24 2.45
CA VAL A 158 15.72 -6.25 1.39
C VAL A 158 17.05 -5.70 0.87
N LEU A 159 18.00 -5.42 1.76
CA LEU A 159 19.33 -4.90 1.39
C LEU A 159 20.21 -5.94 0.67
N SER A 160 19.94 -7.23 0.83
CA SER A 160 20.67 -8.34 0.17
C SER A 160 20.15 -8.67 -1.23
N LEU A 161 18.94 -8.22 -1.58
CA LEU A 161 18.36 -8.43 -2.90
C LEU A 161 18.81 -7.36 -3.90
N PRO A 162 18.76 -7.64 -5.21
CA PRO A 162 18.97 -6.62 -6.23
C PRO A 162 17.93 -5.50 -6.10
N LEU A 163 18.36 -4.28 -5.78
CA LEU A 163 17.50 -3.11 -5.66
C LEU A 163 17.24 -2.54 -7.05
N ARG A 164 16.01 -2.74 -7.55
CA ARG A 164 15.62 -2.27 -8.89
C ARG A 164 15.44 -0.76 -8.90
N ALA A 165 16.09 -0.08 -9.84
CA ALA A 165 15.81 1.32 -10.10
C ALA A 165 14.37 1.51 -10.63
N VAL A 166 13.59 2.37 -10.00
CA VAL A 166 12.27 2.81 -10.46
C VAL A 166 12.41 4.09 -11.26
N SER A 167 13.36 4.95 -10.87
CA SER A 167 13.82 6.14 -11.58
C SER A 167 15.36 6.18 -11.61
N GLN A 168 15.91 7.16 -12.28
CA GLN A 168 17.38 7.41 -12.30
C GLN A 168 17.92 7.80 -10.91
N GLU A 169 17.08 8.33 -10.02
CA GLU A 169 17.44 8.80 -8.70
C GLU A 169 17.10 7.81 -7.58
N THR A 170 16.54 6.63 -7.93
CA THR A 170 16.32 5.56 -6.96
C THR A 170 17.67 5.08 -6.40
N VAL A 171 17.79 5.04 -5.06
CA VAL A 171 18.97 4.48 -4.40
C VAL A 171 18.99 2.96 -4.56
N THR A 172 19.95 2.47 -5.34
CA THR A 172 20.13 1.02 -5.61
C THR A 172 21.39 0.42 -4.99
N ASP A 173 22.28 1.26 -4.42
CA ASP A 173 23.43 0.79 -3.65
C ASP A 173 23.02 0.50 -2.19
N ALA A 174 23.21 -0.75 -1.76
CA ALA A 174 22.82 -1.20 -0.43
C ALA A 174 23.58 -0.47 0.70
N ALA A 175 24.84 -0.05 0.50
CA ALA A 175 25.61 0.67 1.52
C ALA A 175 25.12 2.12 1.64
N VAL A 176 24.78 2.75 0.53
CA VAL A 176 24.15 4.08 0.51
C VAL A 176 22.78 4.02 1.19
N LEU A 177 21.97 3.04 0.82
CA LEU A 177 20.65 2.85 1.40
C LEU A 177 20.72 2.62 2.92
N ARG A 178 21.66 1.79 3.40
CA ARG A 178 21.85 1.54 4.84
C ARG A 178 22.17 2.82 5.62
N ARG A 179 23.00 3.71 5.06
CA ARG A 179 23.28 5.03 5.65
C ARG A 179 22.04 5.92 5.66
N LEU A 180 21.28 5.92 4.57
CA LEU A 180 20.04 6.69 4.47
C LEU A 180 19.03 6.24 5.52
N LEU A 181 18.80 4.92 5.66
CA LEU A 181 17.89 4.36 6.68
C LEU A 181 18.32 4.73 8.11
N THR A 182 19.62 4.79 8.38
CA THR A 182 20.15 5.25 9.67
C THR A 182 19.84 6.72 9.90
N THR A 183 19.97 7.56 8.88
CA THR A 183 19.65 8.99 8.93
C THR A 183 18.15 9.19 9.17
N ILE A 184 17.28 8.46 8.48
CA ILE A 184 15.81 8.50 8.64
C ILE A 184 15.42 8.19 10.09
N ARG A 185 15.99 7.15 10.70
CA ARG A 185 15.71 6.82 12.10
C ARG A 185 16.10 7.92 13.07
N ARG A 186 17.21 8.61 12.81
CA ARG A 186 17.72 9.68 13.66
C ARG A 186 16.92 10.98 13.55
N GLN A 187 16.57 11.38 12.31
CA GLN A 187 15.88 12.65 12.08
C GLN A 187 14.35 12.54 12.11
N GLY A 188 13.78 11.33 11.97
CA GLY A 188 12.33 11.09 12.04
C GLY A 188 11.56 11.40 10.76
N TYR A 189 12.23 11.64 9.63
CA TYR A 189 11.59 11.86 8.32
C TYR A 189 12.53 11.51 7.18
N VAL A 190 11.99 11.50 5.96
CA VAL A 190 12.76 11.42 4.72
C VAL A 190 12.25 12.42 3.69
N VAL A 191 13.18 12.99 2.93
CA VAL A 191 12.91 13.71 1.68
C VAL A 191 13.58 12.90 0.58
N ALA A 192 12.81 12.43 -0.39
CA ALA A 192 13.24 11.53 -1.46
C ALA A 192 12.92 12.17 -2.84
N PRO A 193 13.75 13.11 -3.29
CA PRO A 193 13.54 13.77 -4.55
C PRO A 193 13.79 12.81 -5.70
N GLY A 194 12.89 12.79 -6.70
CA GLY A 194 13.02 12.01 -7.93
C GLY A 194 13.01 10.49 -7.76
N SER A 195 12.88 9.97 -6.55
CA SER A 195 13.11 8.56 -6.22
C SER A 195 12.15 7.58 -6.92
N ILE A 196 10.93 8.01 -7.23
CA ILE A 196 9.91 7.28 -8.01
C ILE A 196 9.71 7.94 -9.37
N GLU A 197 9.44 9.24 -9.39
CA GLU A 197 9.20 10.06 -10.59
C GLU A 197 10.09 11.30 -10.53
N GLN A 198 10.85 11.57 -11.59
CA GLN A 198 11.84 12.67 -11.62
C GLN A 198 11.23 14.05 -11.32
N VAL A 199 9.96 14.24 -11.66
CA VAL A 199 9.24 15.50 -11.51
C VAL A 199 8.67 15.72 -10.11
N SER A 200 8.84 14.75 -9.19
CA SER A 200 8.24 14.79 -7.86
C SER A 200 9.27 14.59 -6.74
N THR A 201 8.91 15.05 -5.55
CA THR A 201 9.64 14.80 -4.30
C THR A 201 8.70 14.17 -3.28
N GLY A 202 9.00 12.95 -2.87
CA GLY A 202 8.29 12.30 -1.76
C GLY A 202 8.85 12.75 -0.41
N VAL A 203 7.96 13.16 0.51
CA VAL A 203 8.31 13.43 1.91
C VAL A 203 7.50 12.50 2.80
N ALA A 204 8.12 11.83 3.76
CA ALA A 204 7.44 10.88 4.64
C ALA A 204 7.97 10.93 6.07
N VAL A 205 7.06 10.63 7.03
CA VAL A 205 7.33 10.51 8.46
C VAL A 205 6.75 9.19 9.00
N PRO A 206 7.32 8.61 10.08
CA PRO A 206 6.73 7.45 10.74
C PRO A 206 5.50 7.85 11.57
N VAL A 207 4.50 6.98 11.59
CA VAL A 207 3.37 7.00 12.53
C VAL A 207 3.55 5.83 13.50
N ARG A 208 3.43 6.09 14.82
CA ARG A 208 3.68 5.11 15.86
C ARG A 208 2.41 4.75 16.62
N ASP A 209 2.30 3.50 17.00
CA ASP A 209 1.37 3.04 18.04
C ASP A 209 2.18 2.32 19.12
N ARG A 210 2.02 2.72 20.38
CA ARG A 210 2.75 2.15 21.55
C ARG A 210 4.27 2.08 21.38
N GLY A 211 4.85 3.03 20.63
CA GLY A 211 6.29 3.13 20.38
C GLY A 211 6.78 2.45 19.09
N GLU A 212 6.01 1.51 18.54
CA GLU A 212 6.32 0.83 17.29
C GLU A 212 5.82 1.63 16.08
N VAL A 213 6.59 1.64 14.99
CA VAL A 213 6.15 2.25 13.73
C VAL A 213 5.16 1.31 13.03
N VAL A 214 3.91 1.77 12.93
CA VAL A 214 2.82 1.00 12.32
C VAL A 214 2.47 1.48 10.92
N ALA A 215 2.86 2.71 10.55
CA ALA A 215 2.64 3.27 9.22
C ALA A 215 3.66 4.35 8.87
N ALA A 216 3.65 4.76 7.61
CA ALA A 216 4.27 5.98 7.11
C ALA A 216 3.19 6.93 6.59
N LEU A 217 3.22 8.18 7.04
CA LEU A 217 2.43 9.27 6.50
C LEU A 217 3.30 10.07 5.54
N SER A 218 2.83 10.38 4.34
CA SER A 218 3.63 11.03 3.31
C SER A 218 2.85 12.01 2.46
N VAL A 219 3.60 12.92 1.82
CA VAL A 219 3.10 13.76 0.73
C VAL A 219 4.00 13.61 -0.49
N VAL A 220 3.44 13.87 -1.67
CA VAL A 220 4.18 13.95 -2.93
C VAL A 220 4.07 15.38 -3.42
N LEU A 221 5.21 16.06 -3.50
CA LEU A 221 5.35 17.46 -3.91
C LEU A 221 5.89 17.53 -5.33
N PRO A 222 5.62 18.62 -6.07
CA PRO A 222 6.41 18.98 -7.23
C PRO A 222 7.91 19.07 -6.88
N ARG A 223 8.77 18.70 -7.82
CA ARG A 223 10.23 18.62 -7.62
C ARG A 223 10.85 19.90 -7.04
N GLU A 224 10.38 21.05 -7.51
CA GLU A 224 10.91 22.36 -7.14
C GLU A 224 10.37 22.92 -5.82
N SER A 225 9.41 22.23 -5.20
CA SER A 225 8.80 22.68 -3.95
C SER A 225 9.74 22.50 -2.76
N ALA A 226 9.77 23.50 -1.87
CA ALA A 226 10.52 23.39 -0.62
C ALA A 226 9.88 22.31 0.29
N PRO A 227 10.63 21.30 0.76
CA PRO A 227 10.05 20.20 1.54
C PRO A 227 9.76 20.55 3.01
N ALA A 228 10.38 21.60 3.57
CA ALA A 228 10.29 21.91 4.99
C ALA A 228 8.84 22.09 5.52
N PRO A 229 7.96 22.87 4.85
CA PRO A 229 6.56 22.99 5.32
C PRO A 229 5.82 21.65 5.37
N ALA A 230 6.12 20.76 4.41
CA ALA A 230 5.52 19.42 4.37
C ALA A 230 6.05 18.53 5.50
N VAL A 231 7.34 18.60 5.83
CA VAL A 231 7.92 17.89 6.98
C VAL A 231 7.21 18.31 8.27
N ASP A 232 7.07 19.61 8.52
CA ASP A 232 6.45 20.15 9.72
C ASP A 232 4.97 19.72 9.85
N ALA A 233 4.21 19.83 8.76
CA ALA A 233 2.80 19.42 8.70
C ALA A 233 2.65 17.90 8.95
N LEU A 234 3.49 17.08 8.32
CA LEU A 234 3.45 15.62 8.48
C LEU A 234 3.82 15.21 9.90
N LEU A 235 4.84 15.81 10.52
CA LEU A 235 5.23 15.51 11.89
C LEU A 235 4.12 15.91 12.90
N ALA A 236 3.42 17.03 12.66
CA ALA A 236 2.28 17.43 13.48
C ALA A 236 1.11 16.44 13.32
N ALA A 237 0.77 16.07 12.10
CA ALA A 237 -0.28 15.09 11.79
C ALA A 237 0.03 13.71 12.38
N ALA A 238 1.27 13.22 12.24
CA ALA A 238 1.67 11.94 12.82
C ALA A 238 1.46 11.88 14.33
N ARG A 239 1.83 12.95 15.07
CA ARG A 239 1.56 13.04 16.52
C ARG A 239 0.06 13.00 16.85
N GLY A 240 -0.78 13.65 16.04
CA GLY A 240 -2.24 13.59 16.19
C GLY A 240 -2.79 12.18 16.00
N ILE A 241 -2.37 11.51 14.93
CA ILE A 241 -2.74 10.12 14.65
C ILE A 241 -2.31 9.19 15.81
N GLU A 242 -1.10 9.33 16.30
CA GLU A 242 -0.57 8.56 17.44
C GLU A 242 -1.40 8.76 18.71
N GLN A 243 -1.91 9.98 18.94
CA GLN A 243 -2.78 10.29 20.07
C GLN A 243 -4.15 9.62 19.92
N ASP A 244 -4.74 9.67 18.72
CA ASP A 244 -6.04 9.06 18.44
C ASP A 244 -5.97 7.52 18.51
N LEU A 245 -4.90 6.91 18.02
CA LEU A 245 -4.66 5.47 18.17
C LEU A 245 -4.59 5.03 19.63
N ARG A 246 -3.96 5.84 20.52
CA ARG A 246 -3.87 5.56 21.96
C ARG A 246 -5.20 5.72 22.68
N SER A 247 -6.01 6.71 22.28
CA SER A 247 -7.31 7.00 22.92
C SER A 247 -8.45 6.09 22.45
N GLY A 248 -8.21 5.29 21.39
CA GLY A 248 -9.22 4.39 20.86
C GLY A 248 -10.36 5.09 20.08
N ARG A 249 -10.10 6.33 19.63
CA ARG A 249 -11.02 7.10 18.81
C ARG A 249 -10.91 6.69 17.34
#